data_fb76b928cb4ebffbab4573ea94347245
#
_entry.id   fb76b928cb4ebffbab4573ea94347245
#
_cell.length_a   1.000
_cell.length_b   1.000
_cell.length_c   1.000
_cell.angle_alpha   90.00
_cell.angle_beta   90.00
_cell.angle_gamma   90.00
#
_symmetry.space_group_name_H-M   'P 1'
#
loop_
_entity.id
_entity.type
_entity.pdbx_description
1 polymer ?
#
loop_
_entity_poly.entity_id
_entity_poly.type
_entity_poly.pdbx_seq_one_letter_code
_entity_poly.pdbx_strand_id
1 'polypeptide(L)'
;GVALVDSKGALLLGFNRDDRFAMCSTFKAPLAAAILMGADAGKFGLEGELSFTKDDILDYAPVVKQNKKRGRMSMAELAQAAVEVSDNSAANLLLPMIGGPPGLTAFVRAHGDSVTRLDRNEPTLNENAQGDPRDTTSPAAMAALMARLMFRDMEPQSAGKLRGWMMASPTGDKRVRAGLPKDWKSGSKTGTCGNAYNDVALLIAPSGDEYLLSVYLDRPTVDAKAAEAAIAEVAAAVVDFLGRMQKTGLD
;
A
#
# COMPACT_ATOMS: atom_id res chain seq x y z
N GLY A 1 9.58 -11.98 0.45
CA GLY A 1 10.35 -10.88 -0.13
C GLY A 1 10.30 -9.63 0.74
N VAL A 2 11.41 -8.94 0.85
CA VAL A 2 11.55 -7.73 1.69
C VAL A 2 12.35 -6.69 0.93
N ALA A 3 11.98 -5.42 1.05
CA ALA A 3 12.80 -4.28 0.66
C ALA A 3 12.60 -3.10 1.61
N LEU A 4 13.69 -2.51 2.05
CA LEU A 4 13.74 -1.27 2.82
C LEU A 4 14.42 -0.20 1.98
N VAL A 5 13.79 0.95 1.82
CA VAL A 5 14.36 2.12 1.17
C VAL A 5 14.28 3.33 2.09
N ASP A 6 15.22 4.26 1.95
CA ASP A 6 15.17 5.55 2.63
C ASP A 6 14.19 6.53 1.93
N SER A 7 14.03 7.71 2.49
CA SER A 7 13.18 8.77 1.91
C SER A 7 13.68 9.30 0.56
N LYS A 8 14.94 9.03 0.19
CA LYS A 8 15.51 9.36 -1.12
C LYS A 8 15.25 8.26 -2.16
N GLY A 9 14.74 7.09 -1.71
CA GLY A 9 14.49 5.91 -2.53
C GLY A 9 15.72 5.01 -2.70
N ALA A 10 16.79 5.24 -1.93
CA ALA A 10 17.95 4.36 -1.92
C ALA A 10 17.63 3.05 -1.19
N LEU A 11 17.98 1.92 -1.80
CA LEU A 11 17.77 0.61 -1.21
C LEU A 11 18.81 0.37 -0.10
N LEU A 12 18.35 0.15 1.11
CA LEU A 12 19.17 -0.10 2.30
C LEU A 12 19.29 -1.61 2.60
N LEU A 13 18.21 -2.36 2.39
CA LEU A 13 18.14 -3.80 2.65
C LEU A 13 17.18 -4.47 1.67
N GLY A 14 17.50 -5.69 1.24
CA GLY A 14 16.63 -6.49 0.40
C GLY A 14 16.86 -7.99 0.57
N PHE A 15 15.75 -8.75 0.52
CA PHE A 15 15.72 -10.21 0.46
C PHE A 15 14.63 -10.64 -0.53
N ASN A 16 14.96 -11.46 -1.52
CA ASN A 16 14.07 -11.80 -2.64
C ASN A 16 13.35 -10.54 -3.18
N ARG A 17 14.06 -9.43 -3.20
CA ARG A 17 13.51 -8.08 -3.39
C ARG A 17 12.97 -7.82 -4.79
N ASP A 18 13.48 -8.57 -5.77
CA ASP A 18 13.14 -8.41 -7.18
C ASP A 18 12.16 -9.50 -7.67
N ASP A 19 11.86 -10.50 -6.82
CA ASP A 19 10.87 -11.53 -7.12
C ASP A 19 9.45 -10.94 -7.15
N ARG A 20 8.58 -11.55 -7.97
CA ARG A 20 7.18 -11.11 -8.09
C ARG A 20 6.29 -11.76 -7.03
N PHE A 21 5.47 -10.91 -6.43
CA PHE A 21 4.45 -11.30 -5.46
C PHE A 21 3.10 -10.69 -5.85
N ALA A 22 2.01 -11.42 -5.59
CA ALA A 22 0.66 -10.86 -5.70
C ALA A 22 0.51 -9.66 -4.76
N MET A 23 0.03 -8.53 -5.30
CA MET A 23 -0.16 -7.33 -4.49
C MET A 23 -1.28 -7.48 -3.47
N CYS A 24 -2.32 -8.24 -3.82
CA CYS A 24 -3.57 -8.18 -3.09
C CYS A 24 -3.94 -6.70 -2.89
N SER A 25 -4.39 -6.30 -1.74
CA SER A 25 -4.83 -4.91 -1.48
C SER A 25 -3.71 -3.86 -1.35
N THR A 26 -2.42 -4.21 -1.48
CA THR A 26 -1.35 -3.18 -1.39
C THR A 26 -1.42 -2.17 -2.55
N PHE A 27 -2.00 -2.54 -3.70
CA PHE A 27 -2.21 -1.63 -4.84
C PHE A 27 -3.06 -0.39 -4.48
N LYS A 28 -3.84 -0.44 -3.42
CA LYS A 28 -4.73 0.66 -3.00
C LYS A 28 -3.97 1.89 -2.51
N ALA A 29 -2.72 1.72 -2.05
CA ALA A 29 -1.88 2.87 -1.70
C ALA A 29 -1.46 3.67 -2.94
N PRO A 30 -0.83 3.09 -3.99
CA PRO A 30 -0.56 3.82 -5.22
C PRO A 30 -1.84 4.25 -5.97
N LEU A 31 -2.98 3.54 -5.84
CA LEU A 31 -4.26 4.02 -6.36
C LEU A 31 -4.69 5.33 -5.70
N ALA A 32 -4.66 5.40 -4.37
CA ALA A 32 -4.98 6.62 -3.63
C ALA A 32 -4.03 7.77 -3.99
N ALA A 33 -2.73 7.49 -4.16
CA ALA A 33 -1.78 8.48 -4.67
C ALA A 33 -2.17 9.01 -6.05
N ALA A 34 -2.57 8.11 -6.98
CA ALA A 34 -3.01 8.51 -8.33
C ALA A 34 -4.26 9.40 -8.29
N ILE A 35 -5.21 9.12 -7.40
CA ILE A 35 -6.40 9.96 -7.20
C ILE A 35 -6.01 11.33 -6.64
N LEU A 36 -5.17 11.39 -5.62
CA LEU A 36 -4.72 12.64 -5.03
C LEU A 36 -3.97 13.50 -6.04
N MET A 37 -3.02 12.93 -6.76
CA MET A 37 -2.24 13.62 -7.80
C MET A 37 -3.10 14.03 -9.01
N GLY A 38 -4.12 13.24 -9.35
CA GLY A 38 -5.09 13.60 -10.37
C GLY A 38 -5.90 14.84 -9.99
N ALA A 39 -6.26 14.96 -8.72
CA ALA A 39 -6.95 16.13 -8.19
C ALA A 39 -6.01 17.36 -8.13
N ASP A 40 -4.77 17.20 -7.69
CA ASP A 40 -3.76 18.26 -7.70
C ASP A 40 -3.52 18.79 -9.12
N ALA A 41 -3.58 17.92 -10.13
CA ALA A 41 -3.49 18.28 -11.54
C ALA A 41 -4.80 18.84 -12.13
N GLY A 42 -5.85 19.03 -11.34
CA GLY A 42 -7.13 19.60 -11.77
C GLY A 42 -7.97 18.70 -12.68
N LYS A 43 -7.69 17.39 -12.75
CA LYS A 43 -8.47 16.46 -13.59
C LYS A 43 -9.86 16.22 -13.02
N PHE A 44 -10.02 16.29 -11.71
CA PHE A 44 -11.27 16.18 -10.97
C PHE A 44 -11.10 16.75 -9.56
N GLY A 45 -12.20 17.01 -8.84
CA GLY A 45 -12.15 17.46 -7.44
C GLY A 45 -12.28 16.30 -6.47
N LEU A 46 -11.52 16.29 -5.38
CA LEU A 46 -11.62 15.25 -4.35
C LEU A 46 -13.00 15.18 -3.68
N GLU A 47 -13.71 16.30 -3.62
CA GLU A 47 -15.09 16.39 -3.10
C GLU A 47 -16.14 15.95 -4.15
N GLY A 48 -15.72 15.65 -5.39
CA GLY A 48 -16.60 15.09 -6.40
C GLY A 48 -17.16 13.75 -5.95
N GLU A 49 -18.49 13.59 -6.01
CA GLU A 49 -19.17 12.37 -5.57
C GLU A 49 -19.26 11.33 -6.68
N LEU A 50 -18.95 10.09 -6.36
CA LEU A 50 -19.19 8.92 -7.19
C LEU A 50 -20.42 8.18 -6.67
N SER A 51 -21.40 7.98 -7.55
CA SER A 51 -22.61 7.21 -7.23
C SER A 51 -22.32 5.71 -7.31
N PHE A 52 -22.99 4.93 -6.47
CA PHE A 52 -22.93 3.48 -6.51
C PHE A 52 -24.27 2.86 -6.15
N THR A 53 -24.50 1.65 -6.57
CA THR A 53 -25.68 0.84 -6.30
C THR A 53 -25.32 -0.33 -5.38
N LYS A 54 -26.31 -1.13 -5.04
CA LYS A 54 -26.08 -2.36 -4.26
C LYS A 54 -25.19 -3.38 -5.02
N ASP A 55 -25.21 -3.33 -6.34
CA ASP A 55 -24.46 -4.26 -7.18
C ASP A 55 -22.96 -3.93 -7.23
N ASP A 56 -22.58 -2.71 -6.87
CA ASP A 56 -21.18 -2.28 -6.71
C ASP A 56 -20.60 -2.64 -5.33
N ILE A 57 -21.43 -3.12 -4.40
CA ILE A 57 -21.01 -3.42 -3.03
C ILE A 57 -20.50 -4.86 -2.93
N LEU A 58 -19.19 -5.00 -2.85
CA LEU A 58 -18.50 -6.27 -2.68
C LEU A 58 -18.60 -6.80 -1.25
N ASP A 59 -18.26 -8.08 -1.05
CA ASP A 59 -18.33 -8.73 0.27
C ASP A 59 -17.50 -8.01 1.33
N TYR A 60 -16.28 -7.59 0.98
CA TYR A 60 -15.44 -6.79 1.86
C TYR A 60 -15.47 -5.32 1.45
N ALA A 61 -16.45 -4.58 1.95
CA ALA A 61 -16.64 -3.15 1.69
C ALA A 61 -17.22 -2.45 2.95
N PRO A 62 -16.44 -2.36 4.05
CA PRO A 62 -16.98 -1.93 5.35
C PRO A 62 -17.55 -0.51 5.34
N VAL A 63 -16.93 0.42 4.61
CA VAL A 63 -17.36 1.82 4.57
C VAL A 63 -18.43 2.04 3.50
N VAL A 64 -18.25 1.50 2.28
CA VAL A 64 -19.24 1.62 1.21
C VAL A 64 -20.57 0.98 1.63
N LYS A 65 -20.55 -0.18 2.31
CA LYS A 65 -21.76 -0.81 2.88
C LYS A 65 -22.51 0.10 3.87
N GLN A 66 -21.78 0.84 4.71
CA GLN A 66 -22.40 1.77 5.66
C GLN A 66 -23.10 2.93 4.95
N ASN A 67 -22.57 3.35 3.79
CA ASN A 67 -23.11 4.43 2.98
C ASN A 67 -24.14 4.00 1.93
N LYS A 68 -24.61 2.73 1.95
CA LYS A 68 -25.56 2.19 0.95
C LYS A 68 -26.86 2.98 0.79
N LYS A 69 -27.34 3.62 1.86
CA LYS A 69 -28.56 4.45 1.80
C LYS A 69 -28.29 5.80 1.14
N ARG A 70 -27.09 6.36 1.32
CA ARG A 70 -26.62 7.59 0.66
C ARG A 70 -26.40 7.35 -0.85
N GLY A 71 -25.94 6.16 -1.24
CA GLY A 71 -25.72 5.73 -2.63
C GLY A 71 -24.64 6.53 -3.37
N ARG A 72 -23.83 7.28 -2.67
CA ARG A 72 -22.73 8.10 -3.19
C ARG A 72 -21.72 8.42 -2.11
N MET A 73 -20.48 8.63 -2.51
CA MET A 73 -19.38 9.05 -1.62
C MET A 73 -18.41 9.92 -2.43
N SER A 74 -17.73 10.85 -1.75
CA SER A 74 -16.70 11.66 -2.40
C SER A 74 -15.47 10.81 -2.73
N MET A 75 -14.68 11.25 -3.72
CA MET A 75 -13.41 10.56 -4.05
C MET A 75 -12.44 10.55 -2.86
N ALA A 76 -12.46 11.60 -2.03
CA ALA A 76 -11.67 11.63 -0.80
C ALA A 76 -12.11 10.55 0.19
N GLU A 77 -13.43 10.41 0.46
CA GLU A 77 -13.98 9.37 1.34
C GLU A 77 -13.65 7.95 0.84
N LEU A 78 -13.75 7.74 -0.48
CA LEU A 78 -13.43 6.44 -1.10
C LEU A 78 -11.93 6.13 -1.00
N ALA A 79 -11.05 7.11 -1.29
CA ALA A 79 -9.61 6.91 -1.20
C ALA A 79 -9.17 6.61 0.24
N GLN A 80 -9.73 7.33 1.22
CA GLN A 80 -9.52 7.06 2.63
C GLN A 80 -9.98 5.65 3.00
N ALA A 81 -11.18 5.24 2.63
CA ALA A 81 -11.70 3.91 2.92
C ALA A 81 -10.85 2.79 2.28
N ALA A 82 -10.39 2.99 1.04
CA ALA A 82 -9.51 2.04 0.36
C ALA A 82 -8.17 1.86 1.07
N VAL A 83 -7.60 2.93 1.65
CA VAL A 83 -6.31 2.87 2.35
C VAL A 83 -6.48 2.39 3.79
N GLU A 84 -7.34 3.04 4.59
CA GLU A 84 -7.45 2.79 6.04
C GLU A 84 -7.99 1.40 6.36
N VAL A 85 -9.10 1.03 5.74
CA VAL A 85 -9.79 -0.24 6.03
C VAL A 85 -9.82 -1.20 4.85
N SER A 86 -9.06 -0.89 3.79
CA SER A 86 -8.93 -1.76 2.63
C SER A 86 -10.25 -2.06 1.89
N ASP A 87 -11.20 -1.12 1.87
CA ASP A 87 -12.51 -1.29 1.23
C ASP A 87 -12.37 -1.61 -0.27
N ASN A 88 -12.89 -2.76 -0.70
CA ASN A 88 -12.75 -3.25 -2.07
C ASN A 88 -13.66 -2.50 -3.05
N SER A 89 -14.89 -2.19 -2.63
CA SER A 89 -15.81 -1.40 -3.46
C SER A 89 -15.29 0.01 -3.67
N ALA A 90 -14.73 0.64 -2.63
CA ALA A 90 -14.11 1.94 -2.75
C ALA A 90 -12.98 1.95 -3.80
N ALA A 91 -12.12 0.93 -3.80
CA ALA A 91 -11.07 0.80 -4.81
C ALA A 91 -11.65 0.65 -6.23
N ASN A 92 -12.66 -0.22 -6.41
CA ASN A 92 -13.29 -0.42 -7.71
C ASN A 92 -14.02 0.81 -8.23
N LEU A 93 -14.61 1.62 -7.35
CA LEU A 93 -15.25 2.89 -7.73
C LEU A 93 -14.22 3.96 -8.15
N LEU A 94 -13.02 3.93 -7.58
CA LEU A 94 -11.95 4.88 -7.92
C LEU A 94 -11.18 4.51 -9.19
N LEU A 95 -10.97 3.22 -9.48
CA LEU A 95 -10.16 2.77 -10.61
C LEU A 95 -10.59 3.39 -11.96
N PRO A 96 -11.89 3.51 -12.32
CA PRO A 96 -12.32 4.15 -13.56
C PRO A 96 -11.85 5.60 -13.71
N MET A 97 -11.67 6.32 -12.60
CA MET A 97 -11.24 7.73 -12.60
C MET A 97 -9.82 7.93 -13.16
N ILE A 98 -9.02 6.88 -13.16
CA ILE A 98 -7.65 6.88 -13.68
C ILE A 98 -7.47 5.95 -14.89
N GLY A 99 -8.56 5.45 -15.50
CA GLY A 99 -8.52 4.54 -16.66
C GLY A 99 -8.45 3.06 -16.29
N GLY A 100 -8.94 2.68 -15.11
CA GLY A 100 -9.03 1.29 -14.64
C GLY A 100 -7.67 0.67 -14.27
N PRO A 101 -7.57 -0.66 -14.18
CA PRO A 101 -6.32 -1.36 -13.92
C PRO A 101 -5.17 -0.98 -14.87
N PRO A 102 -5.37 -0.87 -16.20
CA PRO A 102 -4.32 -0.38 -17.11
C PRO A 102 -3.89 1.05 -16.79
N GLY A 103 -4.80 1.90 -16.34
CA GLY A 103 -4.51 3.28 -15.94
C GLY A 103 -3.60 3.33 -14.71
N LEU A 104 -3.84 2.47 -13.71
CA LEU A 104 -2.92 2.37 -12.56
C LEU A 104 -1.55 1.85 -13.02
N THR A 105 -1.50 0.87 -13.90
CA THR A 105 -0.23 0.37 -14.46
C THR A 105 0.51 1.48 -15.20
N ALA A 106 -0.18 2.30 -16.01
CA ALA A 106 0.42 3.44 -16.69
C ALA A 106 0.92 4.51 -15.68
N PHE A 107 0.15 4.77 -14.63
CA PHE A 107 0.54 5.70 -13.57
C PHE A 107 1.85 5.27 -12.90
N VAL A 108 1.99 4.02 -12.47
CA VAL A 108 3.22 3.56 -11.81
C VAL A 108 4.41 3.56 -12.77
N ARG A 109 4.19 3.28 -14.08
CA ARG A 109 5.24 3.43 -15.11
C ARG A 109 5.73 4.87 -15.23
N ALA A 110 4.82 5.84 -15.24
CA ALA A 110 5.18 7.26 -15.29
C ALA A 110 6.01 7.71 -14.08
N HIS A 111 5.87 7.01 -12.94
CA HIS A 111 6.65 7.24 -11.73
C HIS A 111 7.85 6.28 -11.57
N GLY A 112 8.31 5.66 -12.68
CA GLY A 112 9.57 4.92 -12.74
C GLY A 112 9.51 3.46 -12.29
N ASP A 113 8.33 2.93 -11.95
CA ASP A 113 8.17 1.52 -11.62
C ASP A 113 7.85 0.70 -12.89
N SER A 114 8.82 -0.06 -13.36
CA SER A 114 8.68 -0.94 -14.53
C SER A 114 8.15 -2.34 -14.20
N VAL A 115 7.93 -2.66 -12.92
CA VAL A 115 7.59 -4.00 -12.45
C VAL A 115 6.12 -4.14 -12.11
N THR A 116 5.59 -3.27 -11.25
CA THR A 116 4.23 -3.32 -10.73
C THR A 116 3.20 -3.25 -11.86
N ARG A 117 2.21 -4.11 -11.81
CA ARG A 117 1.09 -4.11 -12.77
C ARG A 117 -0.22 -4.49 -12.08
N LEU A 118 -1.29 -3.82 -12.46
CA LEU A 118 -2.66 -4.19 -12.12
C LEU A 118 -3.38 -4.56 -13.44
N ASP A 119 -4.03 -5.69 -13.43
CA ASP A 119 -4.70 -6.25 -14.62
C ASP A 119 -6.19 -6.44 -14.40
N ARG A 120 -6.62 -6.61 -13.16
CA ARG A 120 -7.99 -6.96 -12.77
C ARG A 120 -8.49 -6.04 -11.68
N ASN A 121 -9.81 -6.05 -11.48
CA ASN A 121 -10.49 -5.38 -10.37
C ASN A 121 -10.65 -6.32 -9.17
N GLU A 122 -11.04 -5.78 -8.01
CA GLU A 122 -11.52 -6.58 -6.90
C GLU A 122 -12.83 -7.31 -7.29
N PRO A 123 -13.06 -8.55 -6.90
CA PRO A 123 -12.16 -9.38 -6.10
C PRO A 123 -11.20 -10.27 -6.92
N THR A 124 -11.30 -10.27 -8.26
CA THR A 124 -10.59 -11.23 -9.13
C THR A 124 -9.08 -11.06 -9.16
N LEU A 125 -8.56 -9.88 -8.81
CA LEU A 125 -7.11 -9.64 -8.66
C LEU A 125 -6.48 -10.50 -7.53
N ASN A 126 -7.29 -11.08 -6.66
CA ASN A 126 -6.85 -11.89 -5.52
C ASN A 126 -6.65 -13.39 -5.82
N GLU A 127 -6.77 -13.82 -7.07
CA GLU A 127 -6.60 -15.25 -7.44
C GLU A 127 -5.21 -15.79 -7.09
N ASN A 128 -4.16 -15.00 -7.21
CA ASN A 128 -2.78 -15.35 -6.86
C ASN A 128 -2.36 -16.76 -7.33
N ALA A 129 -2.62 -17.09 -8.60
CA ALA A 129 -2.17 -18.36 -9.18
C ALA A 129 -0.64 -18.38 -9.29
N GLN A 130 -0.03 -19.55 -9.03
CA GLN A 130 1.42 -19.66 -9.09
C GLN A 130 1.95 -19.39 -10.51
N GLY A 131 2.92 -18.47 -10.61
CA GLY A 131 3.53 -18.08 -11.88
C GLY A 131 2.69 -17.10 -12.71
N ASP A 132 1.51 -16.69 -12.23
CA ASP A 132 0.71 -15.64 -12.87
C ASP A 132 1.33 -14.27 -12.62
N PRO A 133 1.76 -13.51 -13.65
CA PRO A 133 2.34 -12.20 -13.46
C PRO A 133 1.31 -11.10 -13.24
N ARG A 134 0.00 -11.39 -13.41
CA ARG A 134 -1.07 -10.39 -13.25
C ARG A 134 -1.19 -9.96 -11.80
N ASP A 135 -1.46 -8.67 -11.61
CA ASP A 135 -1.71 -8.05 -10.29
C ASP A 135 -0.54 -8.22 -9.30
N THR A 136 0.69 -8.18 -9.84
CA THR A 136 1.92 -8.39 -9.06
C THR A 136 2.81 -7.16 -9.00
N THR A 137 3.67 -7.15 -8.00
CA THR A 137 4.80 -6.23 -7.82
C THR A 137 6.03 -7.00 -7.35
N SER A 138 7.16 -6.29 -7.14
CA SER A 138 8.24 -6.79 -6.30
C SER A 138 8.42 -5.91 -5.06
N PRO A 139 8.99 -6.44 -3.96
CA PRO A 139 9.24 -5.63 -2.76
C PRO A 139 10.02 -4.34 -3.07
N ALA A 140 11.08 -4.42 -3.86
CA ALA A 140 11.89 -3.27 -4.22
C ALA A 140 11.11 -2.24 -5.06
N ALA A 141 10.32 -2.71 -6.05
CA ALA A 141 9.54 -1.82 -6.90
C ALA A 141 8.49 -1.06 -6.09
N MET A 142 7.73 -1.75 -5.22
CA MET A 142 6.70 -1.11 -4.42
C MET A 142 7.28 -0.15 -3.38
N ALA A 143 8.37 -0.52 -2.69
CA ALA A 143 9.01 0.37 -1.71
C ALA A 143 9.55 1.64 -2.39
N ALA A 144 10.26 1.49 -3.51
CA ALA A 144 10.79 2.62 -4.27
C ALA A 144 9.70 3.52 -4.86
N LEU A 145 8.62 2.92 -5.40
CA LEU A 145 7.46 3.66 -5.90
C LEU A 145 6.84 4.51 -4.79
N MET A 146 6.54 3.90 -3.64
CA MET A 146 5.90 4.62 -2.54
C MET A 146 6.79 5.70 -1.96
N ALA A 147 8.11 5.47 -1.85
CA ALA A 147 9.07 6.51 -1.45
C ALA A 147 9.06 7.67 -2.43
N ARG A 148 9.14 7.39 -3.73
CA ARG A 148 9.10 8.41 -4.77
C ARG A 148 7.81 9.22 -4.73
N LEU A 149 6.66 8.56 -4.63
CA LEU A 149 5.36 9.24 -4.55
C LEU A 149 5.28 10.14 -3.32
N MET A 150 5.55 9.60 -2.12
CA MET A 150 5.33 10.31 -0.86
C MET A 150 6.34 11.43 -0.57
N PHE A 151 7.59 11.28 -1.03
CA PHE A 151 8.65 12.20 -0.65
C PHE A 151 9.12 13.13 -1.78
N ARG A 152 8.66 12.88 -3.04
CA ARG A 152 9.19 13.62 -4.20
C ARG A 152 8.12 14.12 -5.17
N ASP A 153 7.19 13.24 -5.58
CA ASP A 153 6.34 13.51 -6.75
C ASP A 153 4.98 14.11 -6.37
N MET A 154 4.46 13.84 -5.16
CA MET A 154 3.19 14.38 -4.68
C MET A 154 3.34 15.77 -4.08
N GLU A 155 2.32 16.60 -4.23
CA GLU A 155 2.20 17.85 -3.47
C GLU A 155 2.19 17.56 -1.96
N PRO A 156 2.82 18.40 -1.12
CA PRO A 156 2.96 18.14 0.32
C PRO A 156 1.63 17.86 1.04
N GLN A 157 0.55 18.55 0.65
CA GLN A 157 -0.76 18.35 1.25
C GLN A 157 -1.33 16.97 0.91
N SER A 158 -1.21 16.53 -0.34
CA SER A 158 -1.67 15.24 -0.82
C SER A 158 -0.83 14.08 -0.25
N ALA A 159 0.49 14.24 -0.19
CA ALA A 159 1.38 13.30 0.50
C ALA A 159 1.01 13.19 1.99
N GLY A 160 0.73 14.31 2.66
CA GLY A 160 0.26 14.35 4.04
C GLY A 160 -1.05 13.59 4.26
N LYS A 161 -2.02 13.71 3.33
CA LYS A 161 -3.29 12.96 3.39
C LYS A 161 -3.04 11.46 3.28
N LEU A 162 -2.28 11.00 2.27
CA LEU A 162 -1.97 9.58 2.08
C LEU A 162 -1.27 8.99 3.30
N ARG A 163 -0.26 9.69 3.81
CA ARG A 163 0.46 9.31 5.04
C ARG A 163 -0.49 9.22 6.24
N GLY A 164 -1.36 10.20 6.42
CA GLY A 164 -2.37 10.22 7.48
C GLY A 164 -3.29 8.99 7.42
N TRP A 165 -3.80 8.65 6.25
CA TRP A 165 -4.65 7.47 6.06
C TRP A 165 -3.90 6.17 6.34
N MET A 166 -2.64 6.03 5.90
CA MET A 166 -1.82 4.85 6.23
C MET A 166 -1.53 4.76 7.74
N MET A 167 -1.25 5.88 8.40
CA MET A 167 -1.03 5.93 9.86
C MET A 167 -2.29 5.54 10.65
N ALA A 168 -3.48 5.93 10.18
CA ALA A 168 -4.76 5.61 10.78
C ALA A 168 -5.21 4.15 10.52
N SER A 169 -4.58 3.44 9.58
CA SER A 169 -4.97 2.07 9.23
C SER A 169 -4.73 1.09 10.39
N PRO A 170 -5.76 0.39 10.87
CA PRO A 170 -5.62 -0.65 11.89
C PRO A 170 -5.17 -2.00 11.30
N THR A 171 -5.18 -2.12 9.96
CA THR A 171 -4.95 -3.42 9.31
C THR A 171 -3.51 -3.92 9.46
N GLY A 172 -2.56 -3.02 9.76
CA GLY A 172 -1.15 -3.33 10.01
C GLY A 172 -0.79 -3.64 11.47
N ASP A 173 -1.75 -3.58 12.41
CA ASP A 173 -1.49 -3.69 13.85
C ASP A 173 -0.80 -4.99 14.28
N LYS A 174 -1.01 -6.07 13.52
CA LYS A 174 -0.40 -7.39 13.79
C LYS A 174 0.81 -7.71 12.91
N ARG A 175 1.17 -6.80 11.99
CA ARG A 175 2.25 -6.99 11.00
C ARG A 175 3.42 -6.07 11.34
N VAL A 176 3.86 -5.25 10.39
CA VAL A 176 5.02 -4.36 10.58
C VAL A 176 4.93 -3.58 11.90
N ARG A 177 3.78 -2.97 12.20
CA ARG A 177 3.59 -2.18 13.42
C ARG A 177 3.87 -2.97 14.70
N ALA A 178 3.51 -4.27 14.75
CA ALA A 178 3.73 -5.12 15.92
C ALA A 178 5.21 -5.40 16.23
N GLY A 179 6.08 -5.28 15.24
CA GLY A 179 7.53 -5.51 15.40
C GLY A 179 8.32 -4.25 15.73
N LEU A 180 7.68 -3.08 15.78
CA LEU A 180 8.37 -1.82 16.03
C LEU A 180 8.45 -1.49 17.53
N PRO A 181 9.54 -0.87 18.01
CA PRO A 181 9.60 -0.28 19.34
C PRO A 181 8.53 0.83 19.51
N LYS A 182 8.16 1.11 20.76
CA LYS A 182 7.06 2.05 21.08
C LYS A 182 7.31 3.50 20.65
N ASP A 183 8.55 3.89 20.49
CA ASP A 183 8.99 5.23 20.06
C ASP A 183 9.03 5.39 18.54
N TRP A 184 8.84 4.31 17.78
CA TRP A 184 8.66 4.35 16.35
C TRP A 184 7.18 4.57 15.97
N LYS A 185 6.95 5.23 14.82
CA LYS A 185 5.62 5.34 14.23
C LYS A 185 5.58 4.62 12.89
N SER A 186 4.42 4.07 12.53
CA SER A 186 4.25 3.43 11.23
C SER A 186 2.86 3.63 10.66
N GLY A 187 2.81 3.81 9.34
CA GLY A 187 1.58 3.78 8.56
C GLY A 187 1.61 2.61 7.59
N SER A 188 0.54 1.81 7.53
CA SER A 188 0.51 0.57 6.76
C SER A 188 -0.54 0.57 5.65
N LYS A 189 -0.22 -0.06 4.52
CA LYS A 189 -1.21 -0.62 3.61
C LYS A 189 -0.97 -2.11 3.46
N THR A 190 -1.85 -2.88 4.06
CA THR A 190 -1.76 -4.34 4.03
C THR A 190 -2.41 -4.93 2.78
N GLY A 191 -2.01 -6.15 2.43
CA GLY A 191 -2.64 -7.00 1.44
C GLY A 191 -2.81 -8.41 1.98
N THR A 192 -3.98 -9.02 1.75
CA THR A 192 -4.24 -10.43 2.08
C THR A 192 -5.11 -11.02 0.98
N CYS A 193 -4.69 -12.11 0.39
CA CYS A 193 -5.46 -12.83 -0.61
C CYS A 193 -5.05 -14.32 -0.60
N GLY A 194 -6.05 -15.19 -0.44
CA GLY A 194 -5.76 -16.60 -0.24
C GLY A 194 -4.85 -16.81 0.97
N ASN A 195 -3.63 -17.27 0.72
CA ASN A 195 -2.58 -17.46 1.72
C ASN A 195 -1.38 -16.52 1.53
N ALA A 196 -1.58 -15.34 0.93
CA ALA A 196 -0.57 -14.28 0.85
C ALA A 196 -0.84 -13.21 1.91
N TYR A 197 0.23 -12.74 2.56
CA TYR A 197 0.20 -11.72 3.61
C TYR A 197 1.27 -10.66 3.31
N ASN A 198 0.84 -9.43 3.09
CA ASN A 198 1.71 -8.35 2.67
C ASN A 198 1.53 -7.12 3.56
N ASP A 199 2.58 -6.33 3.71
CA ASP A 199 2.51 -5.02 4.34
C ASP A 199 3.48 -4.06 3.64
N VAL A 200 2.97 -2.92 3.22
CA VAL A 200 3.75 -1.78 2.70
C VAL A 200 3.64 -0.67 3.72
N ALA A 201 4.73 -0.39 4.41
CA ALA A 201 4.73 0.48 5.57
C ALA A 201 5.68 1.67 5.44
N LEU A 202 5.16 2.84 5.76
CA LEU A 202 5.95 4.01 6.12
C LEU A 202 6.44 3.81 7.55
N LEU A 203 7.73 3.93 7.78
CA LEU A 203 8.36 3.89 9.10
C LEU A 203 8.91 5.28 9.43
N ILE A 204 8.71 5.74 10.66
CA ILE A 204 9.26 7.00 11.17
C ILE A 204 10.04 6.68 12.44
N ALA A 205 11.35 6.83 12.38
CA ALA A 205 12.26 6.61 13.51
C ALA A 205 12.12 7.72 14.56
N PRO A 206 12.57 7.51 15.81
CA PRO A 206 12.61 8.55 16.83
C PRO A 206 13.46 9.76 16.46
N SER A 207 14.48 9.58 15.60
CA SER A 207 15.31 10.65 15.02
C SER A 207 14.53 11.56 14.05
N GLY A 208 13.38 11.10 13.56
CA GLY A 208 12.62 11.74 12.48
C GLY A 208 12.95 11.20 11.09
N ASP A 209 13.91 10.30 10.96
CA ASP A 209 14.23 9.64 9.70
C ASP A 209 13.06 8.77 9.23
N GLU A 210 12.82 8.77 7.92
CA GLU A 210 11.69 8.11 7.30
C GLU A 210 12.14 7.06 6.27
N TYR A 211 11.44 5.91 6.30
CA TYR A 211 11.74 4.77 5.43
C TYR A 211 10.46 4.16 4.88
N LEU A 212 10.55 3.51 3.73
CA LEU A 212 9.50 2.62 3.22
C LEU A 212 9.99 1.18 3.30
N LEU A 213 9.21 0.36 4.03
CA LEU A 213 9.41 -1.08 4.15
C LEU A 213 8.28 -1.80 3.41
N SER A 214 8.61 -2.67 2.46
CA SER A 214 7.64 -3.59 1.87
C SER A 214 8.00 -5.03 2.18
N VAL A 215 7.03 -5.76 2.72
CA VAL A 215 7.12 -7.18 3.07
C VAL A 215 6.02 -7.94 2.36
N TYR A 216 6.41 -8.97 1.61
CA TYR A 216 5.51 -9.84 0.87
C TYR A 216 5.78 -11.28 1.27
N LEU A 217 4.77 -11.95 1.82
CA LEU A 217 4.82 -13.35 2.23
C LEU A 217 3.78 -14.14 1.44
N ASP A 218 4.26 -15.03 0.55
CA ASP A 218 3.41 -15.82 -0.32
C ASP A 218 3.43 -17.28 0.08
N ARG A 219 2.25 -17.88 0.16
CA ARG A 219 2.04 -19.32 0.46
C ARG A 219 2.81 -19.85 1.67
N PRO A 220 2.75 -19.17 2.84
CA PRO A 220 3.33 -19.74 4.04
C PRO A 220 2.65 -21.09 4.38
N THR A 221 3.43 -22.01 4.94
CA THR A 221 2.91 -23.30 5.43
C THR A 221 2.37 -23.22 6.86
N VAL A 222 2.33 -22.02 7.44
CA VAL A 222 1.85 -21.71 8.78
C VAL A 222 0.49 -21.01 8.74
N ASP A 223 -0.17 -20.91 9.88
CA ASP A 223 -1.44 -20.20 9.99
C ASP A 223 -1.29 -18.67 9.87
N ALA A 224 -2.41 -17.97 9.77
CA ALA A 224 -2.44 -16.51 9.60
C ALA A 224 -1.73 -15.77 10.74
N LYS A 225 -1.86 -16.26 11.98
CA LYS A 225 -1.23 -15.63 13.15
C LYS A 225 0.29 -15.72 13.08
N ALA A 226 0.82 -16.88 12.72
CA ALA A 226 2.26 -17.07 12.56
C ALA A 226 2.80 -16.32 11.33
N ALA A 227 2.04 -16.25 10.24
CA ALA A 227 2.40 -15.46 9.07
C ALA A 227 2.47 -13.95 9.39
N GLU A 228 1.51 -13.41 10.12
CA GLU A 228 1.54 -12.01 10.58
C GLU A 228 2.69 -11.74 11.55
N ALA A 229 2.98 -12.67 12.48
CA ALA A 229 4.10 -12.58 13.40
C ALA A 229 5.45 -12.58 12.66
N ALA A 230 5.61 -13.38 11.61
CA ALA A 230 6.83 -13.37 10.80
C ALA A 230 7.09 -12.00 10.13
N ILE A 231 6.03 -11.30 9.71
CA ILE A 231 6.15 -9.92 9.19
C ILE A 231 6.58 -8.95 10.31
N ALA A 232 6.08 -9.12 11.52
CA ALA A 232 6.50 -8.33 12.67
C ALA A 232 7.97 -8.58 13.02
N GLU A 233 8.44 -9.83 12.96
CA GLU A 233 9.86 -10.17 13.17
C GLU A 233 10.78 -9.53 12.12
N VAL A 234 10.34 -9.45 10.86
CA VAL A 234 11.06 -8.70 9.82
C VAL A 234 11.19 -7.23 10.20
N ALA A 235 10.13 -6.60 10.70
CA ALA A 235 10.18 -5.21 11.12
C ALA A 235 11.15 -4.99 12.30
N ALA A 236 11.16 -5.89 13.29
CA ALA A 236 12.12 -5.85 14.39
C ALA A 236 13.57 -5.97 13.88
N ALA A 237 13.84 -6.91 12.97
CA ALA A 237 15.16 -7.07 12.36
C ALA A 237 15.61 -5.84 11.55
N VAL A 238 14.68 -5.16 10.89
CA VAL A 238 14.93 -3.89 10.18
C VAL A 238 15.34 -2.78 11.16
N VAL A 239 14.66 -2.65 12.29
CA VAL A 239 15.04 -1.67 13.33
C VAL A 239 16.44 -1.93 13.86
N ASP A 240 16.77 -3.20 14.16
CA ASP A 240 18.10 -3.61 14.60
C ASP A 240 19.18 -3.31 13.54
N PHE A 241 18.85 -3.53 12.26
CA PHE A 241 19.75 -3.21 11.15
C PHE A 241 20.04 -1.70 11.08
N LEU A 242 18.99 -0.86 11.10
CA LEU A 242 19.13 0.60 11.05
C LEU A 242 19.92 1.13 12.27
N GLY A 243 19.68 0.59 13.47
CA GLY A 243 20.44 0.96 14.66
C GLY A 243 21.93 0.61 14.58
N ARG A 244 22.30 -0.44 13.83
CA ARG A 244 23.72 -0.77 13.56
C ARG A 244 24.33 0.16 12.54
N MET A 245 23.64 0.51 11.47
CA MET A 245 24.11 1.46 10.44
C MET A 245 24.48 2.82 11.07
N GLN A 246 23.59 3.37 11.90
CA GLN A 246 23.84 4.65 12.59
C GLN A 246 25.09 4.62 13.48
N LYS A 247 25.37 3.48 14.16
CA LYS A 247 26.56 3.33 15.02
C LYS A 247 27.86 3.20 14.24
N THR A 248 27.82 2.74 13.01
CA THR A 248 29.02 2.53 12.16
C THR A 248 29.32 3.73 11.25
N GLY A 249 28.50 4.77 11.26
CA GLY A 249 28.68 5.97 10.43
C GLY A 249 28.63 5.70 8.92
N LEU A 250 27.95 4.62 8.52
CA LEU A 250 27.67 4.28 7.13
C LEU A 250 26.32 4.91 6.75
N ASP A 251 26.31 6.26 6.62
CA ASP A 251 25.18 7.03 6.08
C ASP A 251 25.31 7.21 4.55
#